data_eb3ffbbf909ee9508979f645049a37ff
#
_entry.id   eb3ffbbf909ee9508979f645049a37ff
#
_cell.length_a   1.000
_cell.length_b   1.000
_cell.length_c   1.000
_cell.angle_alpha   90.00
_cell.angle_beta   90.00
_cell.angle_gamma   90.00
#
_symmetry.space_group_name_H-M   'P 1'
#
loop_
_entity.id
_entity.type
_entity.pdbx_description
1 polymer ?
#
loop_
_entity_poly.entity_id
_entity_poly.type
_entity_poly.pdbx_seq_one_letter_code
_entity_poly.pdbx_strand_id
1 'polypeptide(L)'
;MINLYPGFDDVIKMIETRRNNAIRKVNEELVSLYWDCGKYISEKIKNEKWGSKTIDNLAKHIKSKYPKIKGFDRRNIYRMKQFYETYKDNEIVSAMLTQISWTHHIFILSMTNSMEEKEFYMKLCIDNNYTYRELERQIKSGYYERYMLSDSKLNTELKSSTKFLDTYSLEFLNLPDNTSEKDLKEEIITNMKNFILEIGKDFIFIDSEYKVKVGCKNYYIDLLFYNRELNCLVAFELKIGQFKSEYISKMNLYLEALDKEKKENENPSIGVILCTSKDKQVVEYTMSKNLSKTQVSEYTLKLIDKNLLTSKLKEIVEYRELI
;
A
#
# COMPACT_ATOMS: atom_id res chain seq x y z
N MET A 1 31.91 12.48 8.82
CA MET A 1 32.57 11.72 9.91
C MET A 1 33.50 10.71 9.29
N ILE A 2 34.80 10.80 9.59
CA ILE A 2 35.80 9.83 9.15
C ILE A 2 35.48 8.52 9.86
N ASN A 3 35.23 7.45 9.08
CA ASN A 3 34.97 6.13 9.66
C ASN A 3 36.26 5.63 10.32
N LEU A 4 36.34 5.76 11.64
CA LEU A 4 37.51 5.43 12.45
C LEU A 4 37.85 3.94 12.48
N TYR A 5 36.89 3.09 12.03
CA TYR A 5 37.04 1.64 12.09
C TYR A 5 36.47 1.00 10.81
N PRO A 6 37.25 0.91 9.72
CA PRO A 6 36.82 0.23 8.51
C PRO A 6 36.51 -1.24 8.81
N GLY A 7 35.31 -1.70 8.37
CA GLY A 7 34.83 -3.07 8.57
C GLY A 7 33.84 -3.26 9.73
N PHE A 8 33.64 -2.31 10.63
CA PHE A 8 32.63 -2.45 11.70
C PHE A 8 31.20 -2.47 11.14
N ASP A 9 30.93 -1.69 10.11
CA ASP A 9 29.62 -1.67 9.43
C ASP A 9 29.29 -3.02 8.80
N ASP A 10 30.28 -3.77 8.33
CA ASP A 10 30.09 -5.12 7.79
C ASP A 10 29.68 -6.11 8.88
N VAL A 11 30.28 -6.01 10.07
CA VAL A 11 29.88 -6.81 11.23
C VAL A 11 28.44 -6.46 11.67
N ILE A 12 28.11 -5.18 11.72
CA ILE A 12 26.74 -4.73 12.05
C ILE A 12 25.75 -5.30 11.03
N LYS A 13 26.01 -5.20 9.73
CA LYS A 13 25.17 -5.79 8.68
C LYS A 13 25.02 -7.30 8.82
N MET A 14 26.10 -8.03 9.17
CA MET A 14 26.03 -9.46 9.43
C MET A 14 25.12 -9.78 10.62
N ILE A 15 25.24 -9.03 11.72
CA ILE A 15 24.41 -9.20 12.92
C ILE A 15 22.94 -8.95 12.57
N GLU A 16 22.63 -7.82 11.91
CA GLU A 16 21.27 -7.47 11.50
C GLU A 16 20.67 -8.52 10.56
N THR A 17 21.42 -8.96 9.55
CA THR A 17 20.99 -10.00 8.61
C THR A 17 20.67 -11.31 9.33
N ARG A 18 21.53 -11.76 10.25
CA ARG A 18 21.30 -12.99 11.01
C ARG A 18 20.12 -12.89 11.97
N ARG A 19 19.96 -11.75 12.65
CA ARG A 19 18.80 -11.49 13.53
C ARG A 19 17.50 -11.51 12.72
N ASN A 20 17.45 -10.80 11.60
CA ASN A 20 16.26 -10.75 10.74
C ASN A 20 15.91 -12.15 10.20
N ASN A 21 16.89 -12.92 9.76
CA ASN A 21 16.68 -14.30 9.31
C ASN A 21 16.17 -15.20 10.45
N ALA A 22 16.68 -15.05 11.66
CA ALA A 22 16.20 -15.82 12.82
C ALA A 22 14.75 -15.45 13.17
N ILE A 23 14.42 -14.18 13.20
CA ILE A 23 13.04 -13.69 13.44
C ILE A 23 12.09 -14.23 12.36
N ARG A 24 12.49 -14.20 11.09
CA ARG A 24 11.69 -14.73 9.99
C ARG A 24 11.44 -16.22 10.15
N LYS A 25 12.45 -17.02 10.44
CA LYS A 25 12.32 -18.48 10.67
C LYS A 25 11.41 -18.80 11.84
N VAL A 26 11.53 -18.06 12.95
CA VAL A 26 10.62 -18.25 14.10
C VAL A 26 9.18 -17.92 13.71
N ASN A 27 8.96 -16.90 12.91
CA ASN A 27 7.63 -16.56 12.41
C ASN A 27 7.07 -17.63 11.47
N GLU A 28 7.89 -18.16 10.54
CA GLU A 28 7.53 -19.25 9.64
C GLU A 28 7.05 -20.48 10.42
N GLU A 29 7.82 -20.91 11.41
CA GLU A 29 7.48 -22.05 12.27
C GLU A 29 6.22 -21.80 13.10
N LEU A 30 6.05 -20.58 13.61
CA LEU A 30 4.88 -20.22 14.41
C LEU A 30 3.59 -20.23 13.57
N VAL A 31 3.63 -19.67 12.38
CA VAL A 31 2.47 -19.64 11.46
C VAL A 31 2.16 -21.06 10.98
N SER A 32 3.16 -21.86 10.65
CA SER A 32 3.00 -23.27 10.30
C SER A 32 2.38 -24.08 11.44
N LEU A 33 2.85 -23.89 12.68
CA LEU A 33 2.24 -24.50 13.86
C LEU A 33 0.76 -24.14 14.00
N TYR A 34 0.41 -22.88 13.82
CA TYR A 34 -0.99 -22.43 13.91
C TYR A 34 -1.85 -22.98 12.78
N TRP A 35 -1.29 -23.12 11.59
CA TRP A 35 -1.93 -23.81 10.47
C TRP A 35 -2.24 -25.26 10.79
N ASP A 36 -1.24 -26.02 11.26
CA ASP A 36 -1.37 -27.45 11.61
C ASP A 36 -2.38 -27.66 12.76
N CYS A 37 -2.33 -26.81 13.78
CA CYS A 37 -3.33 -26.80 14.85
C CYS A 37 -4.74 -26.53 14.30
N GLY A 38 -4.88 -25.55 13.43
CA GLY A 38 -6.15 -25.18 12.78
C GLY A 38 -6.72 -26.33 11.95
N LYS A 39 -5.85 -26.99 11.15
CA LYS A 39 -6.18 -28.16 10.36
C LYS A 39 -6.67 -29.30 11.25
N TYR A 40 -5.88 -29.70 12.23
CA TYR A 40 -6.22 -30.78 13.14
C TYR A 40 -7.56 -30.54 13.84
N ILE A 41 -7.78 -29.34 14.37
CA ILE A 41 -9.02 -28.98 15.07
C ILE A 41 -10.20 -28.98 14.11
N SER A 42 -10.06 -28.44 12.89
CA SER A 42 -11.12 -28.45 11.87
C SER A 42 -11.54 -29.86 11.49
N GLU A 43 -10.58 -30.77 11.27
CA GLU A 43 -10.83 -32.16 10.94
C GLU A 43 -11.52 -32.90 12.09
N LYS A 44 -11.06 -32.71 13.33
CA LYS A 44 -11.67 -33.33 14.51
C LYS A 44 -13.10 -32.88 14.76
N ILE A 45 -13.40 -31.59 14.57
CA ILE A 45 -14.77 -31.05 14.69
C ILE A 45 -15.69 -31.68 13.65
N LYS A 46 -15.20 -31.89 12.42
CA LYS A 46 -16.00 -32.51 11.35
C LYS A 46 -16.27 -33.99 11.59
N ASN A 47 -15.28 -34.74 12.04
CA ASN A 47 -15.31 -36.20 12.05
C ASN A 47 -15.70 -36.81 13.40
N GLU A 48 -15.45 -36.13 14.53
CA GLU A 48 -15.51 -36.73 15.87
C GLU A 48 -16.47 -36.03 16.84
N LYS A 49 -17.45 -35.27 16.36
CA LYS A 49 -18.43 -34.54 17.22
C LYS A 49 -17.78 -33.64 18.29
N TRP A 50 -16.64 -33.07 18.00
CA TRP A 50 -16.04 -32.05 18.86
C TRP A 50 -16.93 -30.79 18.88
N GLY A 51 -17.66 -30.57 19.99
CA GLY A 51 -18.46 -29.36 20.16
C GLY A 51 -17.63 -28.16 20.65
N SER A 52 -18.25 -27.01 20.76
CA SER A 52 -17.62 -25.77 21.23
C SER A 52 -16.91 -25.90 22.59
N LYS A 53 -17.43 -26.73 23.48
CA LYS A 53 -16.83 -27.04 24.79
C LYS A 53 -15.48 -27.76 24.68
N THR A 54 -15.22 -28.46 23.57
CA THR A 54 -13.96 -29.18 23.39
C THR A 54 -12.77 -28.24 23.17
N ILE A 55 -12.98 -27.13 22.44
CA ILE A 55 -11.96 -26.08 22.28
C ILE A 55 -11.63 -25.43 23.62
N ASP A 56 -12.64 -25.17 24.45
CA ASP A 56 -12.44 -24.61 25.80
C ASP A 56 -11.64 -25.54 26.69
N ASN A 57 -11.93 -26.85 26.63
CA ASN A 57 -11.21 -27.87 27.38
C ASN A 57 -9.76 -28.01 26.86
N LEU A 58 -9.54 -27.94 25.54
CA LEU A 58 -8.21 -27.97 24.94
C LEU A 58 -7.37 -26.78 25.43
N ALA A 59 -7.90 -25.57 25.42
CA ALA A 59 -7.22 -24.37 25.90
C ALA A 59 -6.82 -24.51 27.38
N LYS A 60 -7.74 -25.03 28.23
CA LYS A 60 -7.46 -25.29 29.65
C LYS A 60 -6.39 -26.38 29.83
N HIS A 61 -6.46 -27.46 29.05
CA HIS A 61 -5.49 -28.55 29.09
C HIS A 61 -4.09 -28.08 28.71
N ILE A 62 -3.95 -27.30 27.61
CA ILE A 62 -2.66 -26.74 27.19
C ILE A 62 -2.10 -25.84 28.30
N LYS A 63 -2.94 -24.94 28.85
CA LYS A 63 -2.50 -24.03 29.92
C LYS A 63 -2.07 -24.76 31.19
N SER A 64 -2.75 -25.86 31.54
CA SER A 64 -2.37 -26.70 32.69
C SER A 64 -1.03 -27.41 32.47
N LYS A 65 -0.81 -27.98 31.27
CA LYS A 65 0.41 -28.71 30.93
C LYS A 65 1.61 -27.82 30.68
N TYR A 66 1.36 -26.64 30.09
CA TYR A 66 2.36 -25.64 29.71
C TYR A 66 1.97 -24.22 30.19
N PRO A 67 2.08 -23.91 31.50
CA PRO A 67 1.58 -22.65 32.06
C PRO A 67 2.20 -21.39 31.44
N LYS A 68 3.42 -21.49 30.92
CA LYS A 68 4.18 -20.38 30.33
C LYS A 68 3.94 -20.18 28.84
N ILE A 69 3.27 -21.13 28.15
CA ILE A 69 3.02 -21.01 26.72
C ILE A 69 2.01 -19.90 26.46
N LYS A 70 2.31 -19.06 25.47
CA LYS A 70 1.43 -17.99 25.02
C LYS A 70 0.81 -18.35 23.66
N GLY A 71 -0.32 -17.73 23.33
CA GLY A 71 -0.93 -17.87 22.00
C GLY A 71 -1.87 -19.07 21.85
N PHE A 72 -2.18 -19.81 22.94
CA PHE A 72 -3.10 -20.96 22.92
C PHE A 72 -4.30 -20.78 23.84
N ASP A 73 -4.75 -19.54 24.02
CA ASP A 73 -6.04 -19.26 24.62
C ASP A 73 -7.20 -19.64 23.68
N ARG A 74 -8.42 -19.74 24.24
CA ARG A 74 -9.62 -20.09 23.49
C ARG A 74 -9.79 -19.31 22.20
N ARG A 75 -9.64 -17.96 22.29
CA ARG A 75 -9.87 -17.05 21.16
C ARG A 75 -8.86 -17.32 20.03
N ASN A 76 -7.60 -17.55 20.38
CA ASN A 76 -6.56 -17.78 19.41
C ASN A 76 -6.68 -19.17 18.76
N ILE A 77 -7.11 -20.18 19.50
CA ILE A 77 -7.40 -21.51 18.94
C ILE A 77 -8.56 -21.45 17.91
N TYR A 78 -9.61 -20.67 18.18
CA TYR A 78 -10.66 -20.42 17.17
C TYR A 78 -10.11 -19.69 15.94
N ARG A 79 -9.20 -18.76 16.11
CA ARG A 79 -8.53 -18.05 15.00
C ARG A 79 -7.65 -18.97 14.17
N MET A 80 -6.94 -19.90 14.78
CA MET A 80 -6.17 -20.93 14.06
C MET A 80 -7.08 -21.77 13.17
N LYS A 81 -8.23 -22.22 13.71
CA LYS A 81 -9.24 -22.95 12.93
C LYS A 81 -9.74 -22.12 11.77
N GLN A 82 -10.17 -20.87 12.03
CA GLN A 82 -10.64 -19.95 11.01
C GLN A 82 -9.59 -19.70 9.93
N PHE A 83 -8.35 -19.51 10.31
CA PHE A 83 -7.20 -19.28 9.42
C PHE A 83 -7.03 -20.46 8.44
N TYR A 84 -7.00 -21.68 8.94
CA TYR A 84 -6.94 -22.87 8.10
C TYR A 84 -8.16 -22.99 7.18
N GLU A 85 -9.37 -22.87 7.71
CA GLU A 85 -10.61 -23.02 6.94
C GLU A 85 -10.77 -21.95 5.85
N THR A 86 -10.24 -20.75 6.08
CA THR A 86 -10.28 -19.66 5.09
C THR A 86 -9.33 -19.94 3.93
N TYR A 87 -8.14 -20.44 4.19
CA TYR A 87 -7.07 -20.45 3.17
C TYR A 87 -6.72 -21.84 2.61
N LYS A 88 -7.24 -22.94 3.16
CA LYS A 88 -6.88 -24.32 2.79
C LYS A 88 -7.07 -24.66 1.32
N ASP A 89 -8.01 -24.01 0.64
CA ASP A 89 -8.38 -24.30 -0.74
C ASP A 89 -7.76 -23.25 -1.73
N ASN A 90 -6.87 -22.38 -1.25
CA ASN A 90 -6.21 -21.34 -2.06
C ASN A 90 -4.68 -21.55 -2.08
N GLU A 91 -4.17 -22.11 -3.18
CA GLU A 91 -2.75 -22.43 -3.35
C GLU A 91 -1.86 -21.18 -3.37
N ILE A 92 -2.33 -20.07 -3.97
CA ILE A 92 -1.57 -18.81 -4.06
C ILE A 92 -1.34 -18.24 -2.67
N VAL A 93 -2.39 -18.21 -1.85
CA VAL A 93 -2.30 -17.73 -0.47
C VAL A 93 -1.42 -18.66 0.36
N SER A 94 -1.53 -19.97 0.18
CA SER A 94 -0.74 -20.96 0.93
C SER A 94 0.76 -20.71 0.82
N ALA A 95 1.26 -20.27 -0.34
CA ALA A 95 2.67 -19.94 -0.54
C ALA A 95 3.11 -18.65 0.19
N MET A 96 2.18 -17.80 0.60
CA MET A 96 2.45 -16.52 1.26
C MET A 96 2.30 -16.57 2.79
N LEU A 97 1.62 -17.59 3.34
CA LEU A 97 1.22 -17.61 4.74
C LEU A 97 2.37 -17.41 5.72
N THR A 98 3.51 -18.03 5.46
CA THR A 98 4.67 -17.97 6.36
C THR A 98 5.49 -16.69 6.21
N GLN A 99 5.21 -15.86 5.21
CA GLN A 99 5.98 -14.66 4.91
C GLN A 99 5.54 -13.42 5.71
N ILE A 100 4.34 -13.45 6.29
CA ILE A 100 3.83 -12.38 7.16
C ILE A 100 3.54 -12.90 8.56
N SER A 101 3.46 -12.00 9.55
CA SER A 101 3.28 -12.42 10.94
C SER A 101 1.84 -12.86 11.24
N TRP A 102 1.68 -13.69 12.28
CA TRP A 102 0.36 -14.07 12.79
C TRP A 102 -0.56 -12.89 13.07
N THR A 103 0.00 -11.81 13.61
CA THR A 103 -0.78 -10.59 13.90
C THR A 103 -1.35 -9.96 12.63
N HIS A 104 -0.58 -9.94 11.54
CA HIS A 104 -1.06 -9.48 10.23
C HIS A 104 -2.20 -10.37 9.71
N HIS A 105 -2.02 -11.70 9.77
CA HIS A 105 -3.09 -12.63 9.35
C HIS A 105 -4.40 -12.40 10.08
N ILE A 106 -4.34 -12.29 11.40
CA ILE A 106 -5.54 -12.07 12.21
C ILE A 106 -6.21 -10.76 11.87
N PHE A 107 -5.43 -9.71 11.60
CA PHE A 107 -5.98 -8.42 11.21
C PHE A 107 -6.62 -8.48 9.83
N ILE A 108 -5.95 -9.04 8.84
CA ILE A 108 -6.50 -9.24 7.49
C ILE A 108 -7.79 -10.04 7.57
N LEU A 109 -7.80 -11.20 8.27
CA LEU A 109 -9.00 -12.03 8.44
C LEU A 109 -10.18 -11.27 9.05
N SER A 110 -9.92 -10.35 9.98
CA SER A 110 -10.98 -9.63 10.70
C SER A 110 -11.49 -8.39 9.96
N MET A 111 -10.71 -7.81 9.07
CA MET A 111 -10.98 -6.49 8.46
C MET A 111 -11.28 -6.56 6.96
N THR A 112 -11.16 -7.73 6.35
CA THR A 112 -11.37 -7.93 4.91
C THR A 112 -12.45 -8.97 4.65
N ASN A 113 -13.19 -8.82 3.54
CA ASN A 113 -14.35 -9.66 3.26
C ASN A 113 -14.07 -10.72 2.19
N SER A 114 -13.48 -10.34 1.04
CA SER A 114 -13.24 -11.27 -0.06
C SER A 114 -11.86 -11.93 0.01
N MET A 115 -11.66 -12.99 -0.76
CA MET A 115 -10.36 -13.67 -0.85
C MET A 115 -9.35 -12.80 -1.61
N GLU A 116 -9.80 -12.11 -2.64
CA GLU A 116 -9.00 -11.19 -3.46
C GLU A 116 -8.45 -10.04 -2.61
N GLU A 117 -9.28 -9.47 -1.74
CA GLU A 117 -8.86 -8.43 -0.80
C GLU A 117 -7.81 -8.95 0.19
N LYS A 118 -8.00 -10.18 0.71
CA LYS A 118 -7.02 -10.81 1.61
C LYS A 118 -5.68 -11.03 0.93
N GLU A 119 -5.71 -11.60 -0.27
CA GLU A 119 -4.52 -11.84 -1.08
C GLU A 119 -3.79 -10.53 -1.41
N PHE A 120 -4.54 -9.49 -1.80
CA PHE A 120 -3.99 -8.17 -2.08
C PHE A 120 -3.21 -7.61 -0.89
N TYR A 121 -3.80 -7.60 0.32
CA TYR A 121 -3.11 -7.09 1.49
C TYR A 121 -1.96 -7.97 1.96
N MET A 122 -2.01 -9.30 1.74
CA MET A 122 -0.86 -10.17 1.99
C MET A 122 0.32 -9.83 1.09
N LYS A 123 0.09 -9.71 -0.22
CA LYS A 123 1.10 -9.29 -1.19
C LYS A 123 1.68 -7.93 -0.83
N LEU A 124 0.81 -6.99 -0.51
CA LEU A 124 1.23 -5.64 -0.12
C LEU A 124 2.14 -5.64 1.13
N CYS A 125 1.83 -6.48 2.13
CA CYS A 125 2.66 -6.67 3.32
C CYS A 125 4.03 -7.25 2.99
N ILE A 126 4.08 -8.27 2.13
CA ILE A 126 5.32 -8.96 1.73
C ILE A 126 6.20 -7.99 0.94
N ASP A 127 5.63 -7.35 -0.06
CA ASP A 127 6.35 -6.48 -0.98
C ASP A 127 6.90 -5.23 -0.31
N ASN A 128 6.17 -4.66 0.66
CA ASN A 128 6.54 -3.42 1.33
C ASN A 128 7.11 -3.63 2.73
N ASN A 129 7.18 -4.88 3.23
CA ASN A 129 7.56 -5.20 4.61
C ASN A 129 6.77 -4.38 5.65
N TYR A 130 5.45 -4.30 5.49
CA TYR A 130 4.61 -3.47 6.35
C TYR A 130 4.66 -3.93 7.81
N THR A 131 4.77 -2.95 8.69
CA THR A 131 4.44 -3.14 10.11
C THR A 131 2.92 -3.28 10.28
N TYR A 132 2.49 -3.77 11.44
CA TYR A 132 1.06 -3.87 11.76
C TYR A 132 0.33 -2.52 11.60
N ARG A 133 0.94 -1.40 12.03
CA ARG A 133 0.34 -0.07 11.93
C ARG A 133 0.18 0.41 10.49
N GLU A 134 1.15 0.12 9.65
CA GLU A 134 1.11 0.44 8.23
C GLU A 134 0.01 -0.36 7.52
N LEU A 135 -0.09 -1.66 7.78
CA LEU A 135 -1.19 -2.49 7.28
C LEU A 135 -2.55 -1.98 7.77
N GLU A 136 -2.66 -1.69 9.06
CA GLU A 136 -3.89 -1.16 9.66
C GLU A 136 -4.35 0.12 8.97
N ARG A 137 -3.44 1.05 8.72
CA ARG A 137 -3.71 2.28 8.00
C ARG A 137 -4.22 1.99 6.59
N GLN A 138 -3.53 1.14 5.83
CA GLN A 138 -3.91 0.82 4.44
C GLN A 138 -5.30 0.17 4.36
N ILE A 139 -5.61 -0.75 5.26
CA ILE A 139 -6.95 -1.37 5.29
C ILE A 139 -8.03 -0.34 5.68
N LYS A 140 -7.77 0.49 6.69
CA LYS A 140 -8.73 1.51 7.15
C LYS A 140 -8.96 2.62 6.12
N SER A 141 -7.95 3.01 5.36
CA SER A 141 -8.08 4.00 4.29
C SER A 141 -8.72 3.45 3.01
N GLY A 142 -9.10 2.15 2.99
CA GLY A 142 -9.70 1.52 1.82
C GLY A 142 -8.74 1.47 0.61
N TYR A 143 -7.46 1.16 0.86
CA TYR A 143 -6.45 1.16 -0.21
C TYR A 143 -6.78 0.16 -1.32
N TYR A 144 -7.28 -1.05 -0.98
CA TYR A 144 -7.73 -2.05 -1.96
C TYR A 144 -8.82 -1.49 -2.88
N GLU A 145 -9.85 -0.89 -2.31
CA GLU A 145 -10.97 -0.34 -3.05
C GLU A 145 -10.51 0.82 -3.94
N ARG A 146 -9.69 1.74 -3.43
CA ARG A 146 -9.13 2.84 -4.21
C ARG A 146 -8.23 2.34 -5.33
N TYR A 147 -7.43 1.30 -5.08
CA TYR A 147 -6.59 0.65 -6.08
C TYR A 147 -7.43 0.01 -7.19
N MET A 148 -8.49 -0.73 -6.83
CA MET A 148 -9.37 -1.39 -7.79
C MET A 148 -10.23 -0.41 -8.60
N LEU A 149 -10.64 0.71 -7.98
CA LEU A 149 -11.41 1.77 -8.63
C LEU A 149 -10.57 2.66 -9.57
N SER A 150 -9.25 2.63 -9.43
CA SER A 150 -8.34 3.45 -10.25
C SER A 150 -8.15 2.82 -11.62
N ASP A 151 -8.84 3.37 -12.61
CA ASP A 151 -8.80 2.93 -14.02
C ASP A 151 -8.51 4.14 -14.90
N SER A 152 -7.23 4.45 -15.12
CA SER A 152 -6.80 5.58 -15.94
C SER A 152 -6.09 5.11 -17.21
N LYS A 153 -6.18 5.93 -18.27
CA LYS A 153 -5.46 5.69 -19.51
C LYS A 153 -3.96 5.50 -19.27
N LEU A 154 -3.37 6.31 -18.37
CA LEU A 154 -1.96 6.19 -18.00
C LEU A 154 -1.64 4.81 -17.42
N ASN A 155 -2.45 4.30 -16.47
CA ASN A 155 -2.23 2.99 -15.89
C ASN A 155 -2.30 1.87 -16.94
N THR A 156 -3.20 1.98 -17.90
CA THR A 156 -3.32 1.02 -19.02
C THR A 156 -2.09 1.08 -19.93
N GLU A 157 -1.57 2.27 -20.21
CA GLU A 157 -0.40 2.47 -21.07
C GLU A 157 0.91 1.99 -20.43
N LEU A 158 1.06 2.15 -19.10
CA LEU A 158 2.30 1.80 -18.39
C LEU A 158 2.55 0.29 -18.35
N LYS A 159 1.51 -0.54 -18.35
CA LYS A 159 1.61 -2.02 -18.24
C LYS A 159 2.56 -2.49 -17.12
N SER A 160 2.52 -1.81 -15.99
CA SER A 160 3.42 -1.96 -14.85
C SER A 160 2.63 -2.33 -13.59
N SER A 161 3.30 -2.87 -12.56
CA SER A 161 2.69 -3.06 -11.23
C SER A 161 2.51 -1.73 -10.51
N THR A 162 3.28 -0.70 -10.85
CA THR A 162 3.06 0.66 -10.36
C THR A 162 1.75 1.20 -10.93
N LYS A 163 0.82 1.53 -10.05
CA LYS A 163 -0.48 2.09 -10.41
C LYS A 163 -0.68 3.45 -9.73
N PHE A 164 -0.96 4.46 -10.55
CA PHE A 164 -1.34 5.77 -10.04
C PHE A 164 -2.81 5.75 -9.62
N LEU A 165 -3.09 6.10 -8.37
CA LEU A 165 -4.45 6.07 -7.84
C LEU A 165 -5.25 7.28 -8.34
N ASP A 166 -6.56 7.08 -8.52
CA ASP A 166 -7.50 8.18 -8.79
C ASP A 166 -7.73 9.06 -7.56
N THR A 167 -7.63 8.45 -6.37
CA THR A 167 -7.80 9.13 -5.09
C THR A 167 -6.73 8.68 -4.10
N TYR A 168 -6.00 9.63 -3.53
CA TYR A 168 -5.03 9.42 -2.46
C TYR A 168 -5.60 9.81 -1.10
N SER A 169 -5.25 9.07 -0.04
CA SER A 169 -5.64 9.38 1.34
C SER A 169 -4.46 9.99 2.07
N LEU A 170 -4.54 11.27 2.36
CA LEU A 170 -3.51 12.05 3.06
C LEU A 170 -3.93 12.41 4.50
N GLU A 171 -4.82 11.62 5.09
CA GLU A 171 -5.34 11.80 6.45
C GLU A 171 -4.25 11.85 7.54
N PHE A 172 -3.12 11.20 7.28
CA PHE A 172 -1.97 11.16 8.19
C PHE A 172 -1.27 12.51 8.35
N LEU A 173 -1.57 13.49 7.48
CA LEU A 173 -1.06 14.85 7.61
C LEU A 173 -1.75 15.63 8.73
N ASN A 174 -2.95 15.19 9.16
CA ASN A 174 -3.78 15.85 10.19
C ASN A 174 -4.03 17.34 9.93
N LEU A 175 -4.16 17.72 8.67
CA LEU A 175 -4.39 19.09 8.23
C LEU A 175 -5.87 19.45 8.26
N PRO A 176 -6.23 20.70 8.59
CA PRO A 176 -7.60 21.21 8.48
C PRO A 176 -8.01 21.43 7.02
N ASP A 177 -9.33 21.52 6.76
CA ASP A 177 -9.88 21.67 5.41
C ASP A 177 -9.49 23.00 4.73
N ASN A 178 -9.09 24.03 5.49
CA ASN A 178 -8.67 25.33 5.00
C ASN A 178 -7.15 25.49 4.88
N THR A 179 -6.43 24.40 4.71
CA THR A 179 -4.97 24.37 4.55
C THR A 179 -4.54 25.06 3.24
N SER A 180 -3.38 25.74 3.26
CA SER A 180 -2.75 26.31 2.06
C SER A 180 -1.93 25.27 1.28
N GLU A 181 -1.64 25.51 -0.01
CA GLU A 181 -0.74 24.65 -0.81
C GLU A 181 0.65 24.55 -0.17
N LYS A 182 1.12 25.63 0.45
CA LYS A 182 2.41 25.67 1.16
C LYS A 182 2.40 24.74 2.38
N ASP A 183 1.39 24.84 3.24
CA ASP A 183 1.28 24.00 4.44
C ASP A 183 1.13 22.52 4.07
N LEU A 184 0.33 22.23 3.02
CA LEU A 184 0.18 20.87 2.50
C LEU A 184 1.54 20.30 2.07
N LYS A 185 2.34 21.06 1.34
CA LYS A 185 3.66 20.65 0.88
C LYS A 185 4.62 20.42 2.05
N GLU A 186 4.68 21.34 3.01
CA GLU A 186 5.54 21.24 4.19
C GLU A 186 5.20 20.00 5.03
N GLU A 187 3.90 19.71 5.21
CA GLU A 187 3.46 18.52 5.96
C GLU A 187 3.72 17.21 5.18
N ILE A 188 3.61 17.21 3.85
CA ILE A 188 4.02 16.05 3.04
C ILE A 188 5.52 15.77 3.22
N ILE A 189 6.35 16.81 3.19
CA ILE A 189 7.81 16.67 3.37
C ILE A 189 8.11 16.14 4.78
N THR A 190 7.46 16.67 5.80
CA THR A 190 7.60 16.22 7.20
C THR A 190 7.17 14.76 7.36
N ASN A 191 6.12 14.34 6.67
CA ASN A 191 5.56 13.00 6.71
C ASN A 191 5.94 12.14 5.48
N MET A 192 7.08 12.40 4.86
CA MET A 192 7.50 11.79 3.58
C MET A 192 7.42 10.26 3.58
N LYS A 193 7.75 9.60 4.68
CA LYS A 193 7.60 8.13 4.79
C LYS A 193 6.16 7.69 4.54
N ASN A 194 5.18 8.34 5.16
CA ASN A 194 3.77 7.99 5.00
C ASN A 194 3.26 8.34 3.60
N PHE A 195 3.76 9.43 3.01
CA PHE A 195 3.44 9.80 1.65
C PHE A 195 3.96 8.75 0.64
N ILE A 196 5.21 8.29 0.79
CA ILE A 196 5.77 7.21 -0.05
C ILE A 196 4.97 5.91 0.13
N LEU A 197 4.54 5.56 1.34
CA LEU A 197 3.70 4.39 1.57
C LEU A 197 2.32 4.51 0.90
N GLU A 198 1.84 5.72 0.68
CA GLU A 198 0.58 5.99 -0.01
C GLU A 198 0.72 5.96 -1.54
N ILE A 199 1.78 6.56 -2.09
CA ILE A 199 1.99 6.62 -3.54
C ILE A 199 2.66 5.35 -4.10
N GLY A 200 3.40 4.60 -3.28
CA GLY A 200 4.05 3.33 -3.63
C GLY A 200 5.52 3.28 -3.23
N LYS A 201 6.00 2.06 -2.93
CA LYS A 201 7.38 1.80 -2.44
C LYS A 201 8.50 2.12 -3.44
N ASP A 202 8.18 2.14 -4.72
CA ASP A 202 9.17 2.33 -5.78
C ASP A 202 9.46 3.81 -6.06
N PHE A 203 8.84 4.72 -5.28
CA PHE A 203 9.13 6.14 -5.34
C PHE A 203 10.30 6.52 -4.41
N ILE A 204 11.29 7.19 -4.97
CA ILE A 204 12.41 7.79 -4.24
C ILE A 204 12.25 9.30 -4.32
N PHE A 205 12.15 9.96 -3.17
CA PHE A 205 12.10 11.41 -3.11
C PHE A 205 13.44 12.02 -3.52
N ILE A 206 13.41 12.97 -4.46
CA ILE A 206 14.59 13.69 -4.93
C ILE A 206 14.64 15.05 -4.25
N ASP A 207 13.61 15.90 -4.46
CA ASP A 207 13.61 17.26 -3.93
C ASP A 207 12.19 17.85 -3.89
N SER A 208 12.04 18.93 -3.16
CA SER A 208 10.87 19.82 -3.16
C SER A 208 11.25 21.16 -3.76
N GLU A 209 10.28 21.82 -4.42
CA GLU A 209 10.54 23.06 -5.15
C GLU A 209 11.70 22.91 -6.16
N TYR A 210 11.72 21.75 -6.83
CA TYR A 210 12.78 21.45 -7.79
C TYR A 210 12.76 22.43 -8.95
N LYS A 211 13.90 23.14 -9.11
CA LYS A 211 14.03 24.21 -10.10
C LYS A 211 14.30 23.65 -11.48
N VAL A 212 13.45 23.94 -12.44
CA VAL A 212 13.66 23.71 -13.87
C VAL A 212 13.77 25.04 -14.63
N LYS A 213 14.66 25.11 -15.60
CA LYS A 213 14.87 26.33 -16.42
C LYS A 213 14.29 26.12 -17.82
N VAL A 214 13.36 26.98 -18.21
CA VAL A 214 12.81 26.98 -19.58
C VAL A 214 13.01 28.35 -20.20
N GLY A 215 13.86 28.45 -21.21
CA GLY A 215 14.29 29.73 -21.77
C GLY A 215 15.00 30.60 -20.72
N CYS A 216 14.49 31.81 -20.51
CA CYS A 216 15.04 32.74 -19.51
C CYS A 216 14.29 32.69 -18.17
N LYS A 217 13.29 31.81 -18.00
CA LYS A 217 12.48 31.73 -16.78
C LYS A 217 12.78 30.48 -15.96
N ASN A 218 12.71 30.63 -14.65
CA ASN A 218 12.77 29.53 -13.70
C ASN A 218 11.37 29.12 -13.30
N TYR A 219 11.15 27.81 -13.20
CA TYR A 219 9.91 27.21 -12.72
C TYR A 219 10.26 26.23 -11.59
N TYR A 220 9.30 25.92 -10.74
CA TYR A 220 9.51 25.08 -9.57
C TYR A 220 8.45 23.98 -9.54
N ILE A 221 8.91 22.73 -9.47
CA ILE A 221 8.09 21.54 -9.31
C ILE A 221 7.88 21.35 -7.82
N ASP A 222 6.64 21.17 -7.35
CA ASP A 222 6.35 21.07 -5.91
C ASP A 222 7.09 19.91 -5.25
N LEU A 223 6.99 18.70 -5.83
CA LEU A 223 7.73 17.52 -5.36
C LEU A 223 8.23 16.72 -6.57
N LEU A 224 9.50 16.34 -6.55
CA LEU A 224 10.12 15.50 -7.58
C LEU A 224 10.53 14.16 -6.98
N PHE A 225 10.12 13.09 -7.66
CA PHE A 225 10.49 11.72 -7.33
C PHE A 225 11.13 11.02 -8.52
N TYR A 226 11.84 9.94 -8.23
CA TYR A 226 12.22 8.93 -9.20
C TYR A 226 11.46 7.65 -8.92
N ASN A 227 10.81 7.07 -9.93
CA ASN A 227 10.17 5.78 -9.79
C ASN A 227 11.07 4.68 -10.34
N ARG A 228 11.47 3.73 -9.48
CA ARG A 228 12.42 2.66 -9.79
C ARG A 228 11.87 1.65 -10.79
N GLU A 229 10.61 1.28 -10.66
CA GLU A 229 9.97 0.30 -11.54
C GLU A 229 9.75 0.86 -12.94
N LEU A 230 9.27 2.11 -13.01
CA LEU A 230 9.04 2.80 -14.27
C LEU A 230 10.31 3.40 -14.87
N ASN A 231 11.40 3.43 -14.10
CA ASN A 231 12.69 3.99 -14.51
C ASN A 231 12.56 5.41 -15.08
N CYS A 232 11.86 6.29 -14.38
CA CYS A 232 11.61 7.66 -14.82
C CYS A 232 11.44 8.64 -13.65
N LEU A 233 11.58 9.93 -13.95
CA LEU A 233 11.22 10.99 -13.05
C LEU A 233 9.69 11.14 -12.96
N VAL A 234 9.19 11.47 -11.78
CA VAL A 234 7.77 11.73 -11.53
C VAL A 234 7.62 13.06 -10.81
N ALA A 235 6.99 14.01 -11.48
CA ALA A 235 6.72 15.35 -10.97
C ALA A 235 5.32 15.42 -10.37
N PHE A 236 5.22 15.82 -9.11
CA PHE A 236 3.95 16.09 -8.44
C PHE A 236 3.72 17.60 -8.36
N GLU A 237 2.52 18.02 -8.75
CA GLU A 237 1.99 19.38 -8.57
C GLU A 237 0.81 19.32 -7.62
N LEU A 238 0.85 20.10 -6.55
CA LEU A 238 -0.15 20.16 -5.49
C LEU A 238 -1.09 21.33 -5.71
N LYS A 239 -2.40 21.08 -5.65
CA LYS A 239 -3.42 22.10 -5.81
C LYS A 239 -4.52 21.99 -4.76
N ILE A 240 -4.84 23.10 -4.15
CA ILE A 240 -6.03 23.23 -3.31
C ILE A 240 -7.22 23.63 -4.20
N GLY A 241 -8.33 22.91 -4.07
CA GLY A 241 -9.54 23.16 -4.85
C GLY A 241 -9.70 22.24 -6.06
N GLN A 242 -10.58 22.63 -6.95
CA GLN A 242 -10.94 21.86 -8.12
C GLN A 242 -9.86 21.90 -9.20
N PHE A 243 -9.68 20.77 -9.92
CA PHE A 243 -8.82 20.71 -11.09
C PHE A 243 -9.18 21.77 -12.14
N LYS A 244 -8.15 22.39 -12.70
CA LYS A 244 -8.25 23.34 -13.82
C LYS A 244 -7.36 22.90 -14.97
N SER A 245 -7.86 23.02 -16.21
CA SER A 245 -7.13 22.62 -17.42
C SER A 245 -5.78 23.32 -17.60
N GLU A 246 -5.61 24.52 -17.07
CA GLU A 246 -4.35 25.29 -17.11
C GLU A 246 -3.20 24.56 -16.39
N TYR A 247 -3.49 23.70 -15.41
CA TYR A 247 -2.46 22.94 -14.69
C TYR A 247 -1.73 21.95 -15.58
N ILE A 248 -2.40 21.41 -16.62
CA ILE A 248 -1.78 20.54 -17.61
C ILE A 248 -0.70 21.26 -18.42
N SER A 249 -0.95 22.51 -18.82
CA SER A 249 0.03 23.29 -19.58
C SER A 249 1.32 23.52 -18.76
N LYS A 250 1.18 23.78 -17.45
CA LYS A 250 2.30 23.93 -16.54
C LYS A 250 3.05 22.59 -16.36
N MET A 251 2.31 21.50 -16.18
CA MET A 251 2.90 20.15 -16.06
C MET A 251 3.66 19.76 -17.32
N ASN A 252 3.09 19.95 -18.50
CA ASN A 252 3.75 19.65 -19.78
C ASN A 252 5.09 20.37 -19.91
N LEU A 253 5.16 21.63 -19.49
CA LEU A 253 6.40 22.41 -19.50
C LEU A 253 7.44 21.82 -18.54
N TYR A 254 7.02 21.29 -17.38
CA TYR A 254 7.89 20.60 -16.46
C TYR A 254 8.46 19.31 -17.06
N LEU A 255 7.59 18.46 -17.62
CA LEU A 255 7.99 17.19 -18.19
C LEU A 255 8.93 17.37 -19.38
N GLU A 256 8.67 18.33 -20.26
CA GLU A 256 9.59 18.68 -21.34
C GLU A 256 10.95 19.15 -20.82
N ALA A 257 11.00 19.92 -19.74
CA ALA A 257 12.25 20.37 -19.15
C ALA A 257 13.04 19.21 -18.53
N LEU A 258 12.36 18.32 -17.82
CA LEU A 258 12.96 17.11 -17.23
C LEU A 258 13.49 16.15 -18.30
N ASP A 259 12.70 15.93 -19.36
CA ASP A 259 13.04 14.99 -20.43
C ASP A 259 14.23 15.47 -21.29
N LYS A 260 14.53 16.77 -21.33
CA LYS A 260 15.75 17.30 -21.97
C LYS A 260 17.04 16.89 -21.23
N GLU A 261 16.94 16.68 -19.93
CA GLU A 261 18.07 16.26 -19.09
C GLU A 261 18.04 14.74 -18.80
N LYS A 262 17.08 14.02 -19.39
CA LYS A 262 16.88 12.58 -19.23
C LYS A 262 18.09 11.79 -19.72
N LYS A 263 18.51 10.77 -18.97
CA LYS A 263 19.54 9.83 -19.38
C LYS A 263 19.02 8.84 -20.44
N GLU A 264 19.91 8.26 -21.23
CA GLU A 264 19.55 7.35 -22.32
C GLU A 264 18.69 6.15 -21.89
N ASN A 265 18.94 5.64 -20.70
CA ASN A 265 18.23 4.48 -20.15
C ASN A 265 16.97 4.83 -19.36
N GLU A 266 16.60 6.09 -19.22
CA GLU A 266 15.40 6.54 -18.52
C GLU A 266 14.21 6.65 -19.47
N ASN A 267 13.04 6.29 -18.97
CA ASN A 267 11.78 6.52 -19.66
C ASN A 267 11.34 8.00 -19.56
N PRO A 268 10.47 8.48 -20.44
CA PRO A 268 9.91 9.82 -20.33
C PRO A 268 9.26 10.07 -18.97
N SER A 269 9.45 11.27 -18.45
CA SER A 269 8.92 11.71 -17.16
C SER A 269 7.40 11.66 -17.09
N ILE A 270 6.87 11.46 -15.90
CA ILE A 270 5.42 11.39 -15.64
C ILE A 270 5.02 12.54 -14.73
N GLY A 271 3.88 13.17 -15.03
CA GLY A 271 3.26 14.19 -14.20
C GLY A 271 2.11 13.65 -13.37
N VAL A 272 2.00 14.10 -12.12
CA VAL A 272 0.85 13.83 -11.26
C VAL A 272 0.34 15.15 -10.69
N ILE A 273 -0.91 15.49 -11.00
CA ILE A 273 -1.57 16.66 -10.42
C ILE A 273 -2.50 16.18 -9.32
N LEU A 274 -2.22 16.57 -8.08
CA LEU A 274 -3.05 16.28 -6.92
C LEU A 274 -3.93 17.48 -6.60
N CYS A 275 -5.25 17.28 -6.63
CA CYS A 275 -6.25 18.31 -6.33
C CYS A 275 -7.30 17.79 -5.35
N THR A 276 -8.06 18.66 -4.69
CA THR A 276 -9.09 18.22 -3.74
C THR A 276 -10.35 17.71 -4.41
N SER A 277 -10.60 18.12 -5.68
CA SER A 277 -11.72 17.63 -6.47
C SER A 277 -11.44 17.74 -7.97
N LYS A 278 -12.08 16.89 -8.78
CA LYS A 278 -11.99 16.94 -10.25
C LYS A 278 -13.33 16.61 -10.89
N ASP A 279 -13.62 17.27 -11.99
CA ASP A 279 -14.70 16.86 -12.89
C ASP A 279 -14.13 15.88 -13.92
N LYS A 280 -14.67 14.65 -13.96
CA LYS A 280 -14.18 13.60 -14.83
C LYS A 280 -14.24 13.98 -16.31
N GLN A 281 -15.31 14.65 -16.76
CA GLN A 281 -15.45 15.06 -18.15
C GLN A 281 -14.42 16.13 -18.52
N VAL A 282 -14.20 17.11 -17.63
CA VAL A 282 -13.16 18.14 -17.82
C VAL A 282 -11.77 17.51 -17.92
N VAL A 283 -11.47 16.56 -17.05
CA VAL A 283 -10.19 15.82 -17.12
C VAL A 283 -10.08 15.05 -18.42
N GLU A 284 -11.08 14.26 -18.82
CA GLU A 284 -11.09 13.49 -20.06
C GLU A 284 -10.89 14.39 -21.29
N TYR A 285 -11.64 15.48 -21.41
CA TYR A 285 -11.49 16.43 -22.53
C TYR A 285 -10.12 17.09 -22.56
N THR A 286 -9.59 17.46 -21.39
CA THR A 286 -8.26 18.08 -21.31
C THR A 286 -7.16 17.10 -21.67
N MET A 287 -7.28 15.86 -21.19
CA MET A 287 -6.29 14.79 -21.42
C MET A 287 -6.37 14.15 -22.82
N SER A 288 -7.53 14.23 -23.51
CA SER A 288 -7.73 13.61 -24.82
C SER A 288 -6.73 14.07 -25.89
N LYS A 289 -6.26 15.32 -25.78
CA LYS A 289 -5.29 15.93 -26.71
C LYS A 289 -3.89 16.08 -26.09
N ASN A 290 -3.71 15.61 -24.87
CA ASN A 290 -2.43 15.70 -24.17
C ASN A 290 -1.52 14.53 -24.58
N LEU A 291 -0.32 14.84 -25.06
CA LEU A 291 0.69 13.84 -25.45
C LEU A 291 1.58 13.40 -24.29
N SER A 292 1.64 14.21 -23.23
CA SER A 292 2.48 13.90 -22.08
C SER A 292 1.79 12.91 -21.12
N LYS A 293 2.61 12.08 -20.47
CA LYS A 293 2.16 11.10 -19.47
C LYS A 293 1.81 11.82 -18.17
N THR A 294 0.56 12.25 -18.05
CA THR A 294 0.09 12.96 -16.85
C THR A 294 -1.16 12.29 -16.27
N GLN A 295 -1.17 12.14 -14.95
CA GLN A 295 -2.32 11.68 -14.17
C GLN A 295 -2.90 12.86 -13.38
N VAL A 296 -4.22 12.99 -13.37
CA VAL A 296 -4.94 13.90 -12.47
C VAL A 296 -5.64 13.06 -11.41
N SER A 297 -5.27 13.29 -10.16
CA SER A 297 -5.80 12.53 -9.02
C SER A 297 -6.39 13.46 -7.97
N GLU A 298 -7.40 12.97 -7.27
CA GLU A 298 -7.92 13.64 -6.09
C GLU A 298 -7.12 13.22 -4.85
N TYR A 299 -7.09 14.08 -3.83
CA TYR A 299 -6.67 13.69 -2.50
C TYR A 299 -7.70 14.10 -1.46
N THR A 300 -7.72 13.38 -0.36
CA THR A 300 -8.54 13.70 0.81
C THR A 300 -7.67 13.78 2.07
N LEU A 301 -7.97 14.75 2.91
CA LEU A 301 -7.33 14.94 4.23
C LEU A 301 -8.09 14.19 5.35
N LYS A 302 -9.16 13.49 5.02
CA LYS A 302 -9.96 12.68 5.93
C LYS A 302 -10.06 11.25 5.42
N LEU A 303 -10.21 10.29 6.34
CA LEU A 303 -10.49 8.91 5.96
C LEU A 303 -11.80 8.85 5.17
N ILE A 304 -11.75 8.20 4.03
CA ILE A 304 -12.95 7.87 3.25
C ILE A 304 -13.67 6.71 3.94
N ASP A 305 -14.99 6.76 3.97
CA ASP A 305 -15.78 5.61 4.45
C ASP A 305 -15.53 4.40 3.52
N LYS A 306 -14.89 3.37 4.08
CA LYS A 306 -14.58 2.13 3.36
C LYS A 306 -15.85 1.45 2.82
N ASN A 307 -16.98 1.53 3.53
CA ASN A 307 -18.23 0.93 3.07
C ASN A 307 -18.72 1.61 1.79
N LEU A 308 -18.59 2.93 1.70
CA LEU A 308 -18.93 3.66 0.48
C LEU A 308 -18.06 3.24 -0.72
N LEU A 309 -16.76 3.08 -0.50
CA LEU A 309 -15.84 2.59 -1.54
C LEU A 309 -16.18 1.15 -1.97
N THR A 310 -16.45 0.28 -1.00
CA THR A 310 -16.85 -1.11 -1.26
C THR A 310 -18.15 -1.18 -2.05
N SER A 311 -19.15 -0.35 -1.74
CA SER A 311 -20.41 -0.29 -2.49
C SER A 311 -20.17 0.15 -3.94
N LYS A 312 -19.39 1.20 -4.16
CA LYS A 312 -19.03 1.66 -5.51
C LYS A 312 -18.28 0.58 -6.31
N LEU A 313 -17.36 -0.14 -5.65
CA LEU A 313 -16.64 -1.22 -6.32
C LEU A 313 -17.58 -2.35 -6.75
N LYS A 314 -18.52 -2.75 -5.90
CA LYS A 314 -19.53 -3.75 -6.23
C LYS A 314 -20.41 -3.33 -7.42
N GLU A 315 -20.91 -2.12 -7.43
CA GLU A 315 -21.69 -1.58 -8.55
C GLU A 315 -20.96 -1.69 -9.89
N ILE A 316 -19.64 -1.38 -9.91
CA ILE A 316 -18.83 -1.47 -11.13
C ILE A 316 -18.61 -2.92 -11.55
N VAL A 317 -18.38 -3.84 -10.60
CA VAL A 317 -18.18 -5.27 -10.90
C VAL A 317 -19.48 -5.86 -11.46
N GLU A 318 -20.61 -5.63 -10.79
CA GLU A 318 -21.94 -6.08 -11.24
C GLU A 318 -22.28 -5.54 -12.64
N TYR A 319 -21.96 -4.28 -12.92
CA TYR A 319 -22.17 -3.69 -14.25
C TYR A 319 -21.30 -4.34 -15.33
N ARG A 320 -20.05 -4.73 -15.01
CA ARG A 320 -19.14 -5.41 -15.96
C ARG A 320 -19.54 -6.87 -16.21
N GLU A 321 -20.23 -7.53 -15.29
CA GLU A 321 -20.75 -8.90 -15.49
C GLU A 321 -22.05 -8.93 -16.32
N LEU A 322 -22.72 -7.79 -16.51
CA LEU A 322 -23.94 -7.66 -17.29
C LEU A 322 -23.71 -7.30 -18.77
N ILE A 323 -22.46 -7.01 -19.16
CA ILE A 323 -22.03 -6.68 -20.52
C ILE A 323 -21.19 -7.81 -21.10
#